data_2a9d8e5c82f2a536f3a21a2fd57a03f1
#
_entry.id   2a9d8e5c82f2a536f3a21a2fd57a03f1
#
_cell.length_a   1.000
_cell.length_b   1.000
_cell.length_c   1.000
_cell.angle_alpha   90.00
_cell.angle_beta   90.00
_cell.angle_gamma   90.00
#
_symmetry.space_group_name_H-M   'P 1'
#
loop_
_entity.id
_entity.type
_entity.pdbx_description
1 polymer ?
#
loop_
_entity_poly.entity_id
_entity_poly.type
_entity_poly.pdbx_seq_one_letter_code
_entity_poly.pdbx_strand_id
1 'polypeptide(L)'
;MHGESRIEEFIKSCNRHEHYAYIQPRPAQYAAWRGNHNLTVEYSEWVWKQSNCPSLKLNIPVPALDILEEALTNLSRFVSHRDNEGNSGWLSATIHGVDTHFTNAWNYYNFESEPTHTWTALADLCPKTKAWLESFPCTSYQRVRFMCLEPGGVIALHRDNAERGLDAINVAINNPANCNFYMEDAGTIPWRVGDVRLIDIGRYHAVVNNSDAPRIHMIIHGGWNMEILKQTCESYDELSRLHFQH
;
A
#
# COMPACT_ATOMS: atom_id res chain seq x y z
N MET A 1 -23.75 15.50 -5.09
CA MET A 1 -23.44 15.95 -6.46
C MET A 1 -22.07 16.62 -6.62
N HIS A 2 -21.51 17.41 -5.66
CA HIS A 2 -20.18 18.01 -5.84
C HIS A 2 -18.98 17.04 -5.72
N GLY A 3 -19.14 15.88 -5.09
CA GLY A 3 -18.05 14.91 -4.92
C GLY A 3 -17.81 14.02 -6.14
N GLU A 4 -18.85 13.61 -6.83
CA GLU A 4 -18.74 12.75 -8.02
C GLU A 4 -18.02 13.46 -9.18
N SER A 5 -18.28 14.75 -9.38
CA SER A 5 -17.60 15.50 -10.45
C SER A 5 -16.09 15.63 -10.21
N ARG A 6 -15.65 15.73 -8.95
CA ARG A 6 -14.21 15.86 -8.62
C ARG A 6 -13.43 14.57 -8.86
N ILE A 7 -14.01 13.40 -8.53
CA ILE A 7 -13.35 12.12 -8.76
C ILE A 7 -13.30 11.80 -10.26
N GLU A 8 -14.34 12.12 -11.03
CA GLU A 8 -14.33 11.93 -12.49
C GLU A 8 -13.30 12.82 -13.19
N GLU A 9 -13.17 14.08 -12.79
CA GLU A 9 -12.15 15.00 -13.31
C GLU A 9 -10.74 14.49 -12.97
N PHE A 10 -10.55 14.00 -11.75
CA PHE A 10 -9.29 13.39 -11.32
C PHE A 10 -8.94 12.14 -12.15
N ILE A 11 -9.88 11.22 -12.35
CA ILE A 11 -9.68 10.03 -13.18
C ILE A 11 -9.31 10.43 -14.62
N LYS A 12 -10.00 11.42 -15.20
CA LYS A 12 -9.66 11.94 -16.53
C LYS A 12 -8.26 12.54 -16.59
N SER A 13 -7.80 13.19 -15.51
CA SER A 13 -6.44 13.69 -15.44
C SER A 13 -5.42 12.55 -15.36
N CYS A 14 -5.68 11.54 -14.52
CA CYS A 14 -4.82 10.36 -14.39
C CYS A 14 -4.64 9.61 -15.70
N ASN A 15 -5.66 9.50 -16.52
CA ASN A 15 -5.60 8.80 -17.82
C ASN A 15 -4.67 9.50 -18.87
N ARG A 16 -4.14 10.68 -18.57
CA ARG A 16 -3.18 11.40 -19.41
C ARG A 16 -1.73 11.16 -19.01
N HIS A 17 -1.49 10.49 -17.89
CA HIS A 17 -0.17 10.26 -17.33
C HIS A 17 0.27 8.82 -17.54
N GLU A 18 1.50 8.66 -17.98
CA GLU A 18 2.19 7.38 -17.98
C GLU A 18 2.73 7.09 -16.57
N HIS A 19 2.52 5.89 -16.07
CA HIS A 19 3.10 5.45 -14.83
C HIS A 19 4.62 5.56 -14.92
N TYR A 20 5.25 6.15 -13.92
CA TYR A 20 6.70 6.44 -13.89
C TYR A 20 7.22 7.57 -14.79
N ALA A 21 6.38 8.35 -15.48
CA ALA A 21 6.84 9.43 -16.36
C ALA A 21 7.80 10.44 -15.69
N TYR A 22 7.74 10.61 -14.40
CA TYR A 22 8.47 11.64 -13.65
C TYR A 22 9.50 11.11 -12.64
N ILE A 23 9.84 9.82 -12.69
CA ILE A 23 10.87 9.29 -11.80
C ILE A 23 12.23 9.92 -12.10
N GLN A 24 13.10 9.97 -11.09
CA GLN A 24 14.45 10.52 -11.21
C GLN A 24 15.47 9.41 -11.56
N PRO A 25 16.48 9.67 -12.38
CA PRO A 25 17.55 8.71 -12.59
C PRO A 25 18.32 8.44 -11.31
N ARG A 26 18.79 7.20 -11.13
CA ARG A 26 19.63 6.84 -9.99
C ARG A 26 20.86 7.74 -9.91
N PRO A 27 21.15 8.42 -8.79
CA PRO A 27 22.37 9.20 -8.61
C PRO A 27 23.62 8.33 -8.70
N ALA A 28 24.68 8.85 -9.35
CA ALA A 28 25.93 8.14 -9.59
C ALA A 28 26.60 7.67 -8.27
N GLN A 29 26.46 8.42 -7.18
CA GLN A 29 27.01 8.07 -5.87
C GLN A 29 26.51 6.72 -5.33
N TYR A 30 25.35 6.25 -5.77
CA TYR A 30 24.81 4.96 -5.37
C TYR A 30 25.15 3.82 -6.34
N ALA A 31 26.04 4.01 -7.29
CA ALA A 31 26.41 2.98 -8.26
C ALA A 31 27.02 1.72 -7.59
N ALA A 32 27.73 1.89 -6.48
CA ALA A 32 28.41 0.82 -5.74
C ALA A 32 27.69 0.39 -4.45
N TRP A 33 26.38 0.56 -4.35
CA TRP A 33 25.64 0.24 -3.12
C TRP A 33 25.62 -1.26 -2.77
N ARG A 34 25.72 -2.15 -3.78
CA ARG A 34 25.66 -3.60 -3.55
C ARG A 34 26.81 -4.08 -2.67
N GLY A 35 26.44 -4.77 -1.58
CA GLY A 35 27.41 -5.24 -0.57
C GLY A 35 27.87 -4.16 0.43
N ASN A 36 27.42 -2.91 0.28
CA ASN A 36 27.71 -1.83 1.21
C ASN A 36 26.46 -1.48 2.03
N HIS A 37 26.49 -1.77 3.33
CA HIS A 37 25.37 -1.56 4.24
C HIS A 37 24.92 -0.09 4.27
N ASN A 38 25.85 0.85 4.45
CA ASN A 38 25.54 2.27 4.58
C ASN A 38 24.95 2.83 3.28
N LEU A 39 25.56 2.51 2.14
CA LEU A 39 25.04 2.93 0.84
C LEU A 39 23.69 2.30 0.52
N THR A 40 23.39 1.09 1.01
CA THR A 40 22.07 0.48 0.86
C THR A 40 21.02 1.29 1.62
N VAL A 41 21.29 1.70 2.86
CA VAL A 41 20.40 2.53 3.66
C VAL A 41 20.19 3.88 2.98
N GLU A 42 21.27 4.59 2.65
CA GLU A 42 21.21 5.91 2.02
C GLU A 42 20.47 5.89 0.67
N TYR A 43 20.73 4.87 -0.15
CA TYR A 43 20.09 4.74 -1.45
C TYR A 43 18.59 4.41 -1.30
N SER A 44 18.22 3.51 -0.40
CA SER A 44 16.81 3.22 -0.14
C SER A 44 16.05 4.45 0.37
N GLU A 45 16.64 5.24 1.26
CA GLU A 45 16.06 6.51 1.72
C GLU A 45 15.90 7.52 0.58
N TRP A 46 16.88 7.61 -0.30
CA TRP A 46 16.78 8.45 -1.50
C TRP A 46 15.64 7.97 -2.41
N VAL A 47 15.52 6.64 -2.62
CA VAL A 47 14.41 6.06 -3.39
C VAL A 47 13.07 6.43 -2.78
N TRP A 48 12.94 6.35 -1.46
CA TRP A 48 11.68 6.68 -0.80
C TRP A 48 11.31 8.14 -0.88
N LYS A 49 12.27 9.05 -0.70
CA LYS A 49 12.00 10.48 -0.49
C LYS A 49 12.24 11.35 -1.71
N GLN A 50 13.11 10.95 -2.64
CA GLN A 50 13.62 11.84 -3.69
C GLN A 50 13.47 11.27 -5.11
N SER A 51 13.23 9.98 -5.27
CA SER A 51 13.12 9.35 -6.59
C SER A 51 11.89 9.79 -7.38
N ASN A 52 10.94 10.42 -6.74
CA ASN A 52 9.62 10.75 -7.30
C ASN A 52 8.86 9.53 -7.84
N CYS A 53 9.17 8.34 -7.32
CA CYS A 53 8.53 7.08 -7.71
C CYS A 53 7.12 7.00 -7.12
N PRO A 54 6.06 6.83 -7.92
CA PRO A 54 4.69 6.78 -7.41
C PRO A 54 4.37 5.46 -6.72
N SER A 55 4.93 4.37 -7.23
CA SER A 55 4.86 3.06 -6.59
C SER A 55 6.04 2.20 -7.00
N LEU A 56 6.55 1.38 -6.11
CA LEU A 56 7.67 0.49 -6.36
C LEU A 56 7.29 -0.94 -5.98
N LYS A 57 7.35 -1.86 -6.94
CA LYS A 57 7.08 -3.27 -6.70
C LYS A 57 8.29 -3.92 -6.04
N LEU A 58 8.06 -4.64 -4.94
CA LEU A 58 9.04 -5.48 -4.25
C LEU A 58 8.86 -6.95 -4.66
N ASN A 59 9.95 -7.69 -4.71
CA ASN A 59 9.94 -9.12 -5.07
C ASN A 59 9.78 -10.00 -3.82
N ILE A 60 8.61 -9.89 -3.17
CA ILE A 60 8.26 -10.68 -1.99
C ILE A 60 7.13 -11.64 -2.38
N PRO A 61 7.29 -12.95 -2.19
CA PRO A 61 6.24 -13.93 -2.48
C PRO A 61 5.07 -13.79 -1.51
N VAL A 62 3.86 -13.88 -2.04
CA VAL A 62 2.61 -13.75 -1.27
C VAL A 62 1.75 -14.99 -1.52
N PRO A 63 1.31 -15.72 -0.49
CA PRO A 63 0.32 -16.79 -0.61
C PRO A 63 -1.09 -16.20 -0.75
N ALA A 64 -1.31 -15.47 -1.84
CA ALA A 64 -2.47 -14.60 -1.99
C ALA A 64 -3.81 -15.35 -1.92
N LEU A 65 -3.89 -16.59 -2.42
CA LEU A 65 -5.11 -17.40 -2.37
C LEU A 65 -5.47 -17.82 -0.94
N ASP A 66 -4.47 -18.23 -0.15
CA ASP A 66 -4.68 -18.59 1.26
C ASP A 66 -5.12 -17.39 2.09
N ILE A 67 -4.47 -16.24 1.88
CA ILE A 67 -4.82 -14.99 2.56
C ILE A 67 -6.22 -14.51 2.14
N LEU A 68 -6.58 -14.64 0.85
CA LEU A 68 -7.89 -14.27 0.35
C LEU A 68 -9.00 -15.12 1.00
N GLU A 69 -8.80 -16.43 1.08
CA GLU A 69 -9.74 -17.36 1.74
C GLU A 69 -10.00 -16.93 3.19
N GLU A 70 -8.94 -16.66 3.96
CA GLU A 70 -9.05 -16.22 5.36
C GLU A 70 -9.76 -14.85 5.47
N ALA A 71 -9.42 -13.89 4.62
CA ALA A 71 -10.03 -12.57 4.61
C ALA A 71 -11.54 -12.64 4.31
N LEU A 72 -11.93 -13.39 3.29
CA LEU A 72 -13.34 -13.55 2.90
C LEU A 72 -14.15 -14.34 3.96
N THR A 73 -13.56 -15.36 4.58
CA THR A 73 -14.20 -16.12 5.67
C THR A 73 -14.50 -15.23 6.87
N ASN A 74 -13.66 -14.23 7.12
CA ASN A 74 -13.78 -13.29 8.23
C ASN A 74 -14.37 -11.93 7.84
N LEU A 75 -14.94 -11.77 6.64
CA LEU A 75 -15.42 -10.49 6.13
C LEU A 75 -16.47 -9.82 7.04
N SER A 76 -17.30 -10.60 7.74
CA SER A 76 -18.29 -10.10 8.70
C SER A 76 -17.69 -9.38 9.92
N ARG A 77 -16.38 -9.48 10.13
CA ARG A 77 -15.63 -8.76 11.18
C ARG A 77 -15.03 -7.44 10.71
N PHE A 78 -15.13 -7.14 9.41
CA PHE A 78 -14.64 -5.88 8.90
C PHE A 78 -15.62 -4.77 9.25
N VAL A 79 -15.08 -3.62 9.62
CA VAL A 79 -15.87 -2.43 9.95
C VAL A 79 -15.69 -1.37 8.88
N SER A 80 -16.68 -0.48 8.76
CA SER A 80 -16.60 0.67 7.86
C SER A 80 -15.36 1.51 8.16
N HIS A 81 -14.65 1.92 7.12
CA HIS A 81 -13.42 2.68 7.23
C HIS A 81 -13.59 4.07 6.62
N ARG A 82 -13.54 5.11 7.46
CA ARG A 82 -13.63 6.52 7.04
C ARG A 82 -14.86 6.82 6.17
N ASP A 83 -16.02 6.26 6.49
CA ASP A 83 -17.27 6.44 5.74
C ASP A 83 -17.78 7.89 5.74
N ASN A 84 -17.36 8.71 6.71
CA ASN A 84 -17.68 10.14 6.79
C ASN A 84 -16.83 11.04 5.86
N GLU A 85 -15.88 10.47 5.12
CA GLU A 85 -14.96 11.20 4.23
C GLU A 85 -15.36 11.11 2.73
N GLY A 86 -16.60 10.72 2.45
CA GLY A 86 -17.09 10.54 1.07
C GLY A 86 -16.73 9.18 0.45
N ASN A 87 -16.27 8.24 1.27
CA ASN A 87 -16.03 6.86 0.89
C ASN A 87 -17.33 6.06 0.88
N SER A 88 -17.39 5.01 0.08
CA SER A 88 -18.49 4.04 0.08
C SER A 88 -17.97 2.62 -0.08
N GLY A 89 -18.50 1.67 0.70
CA GLY A 89 -18.14 0.27 0.63
C GLY A 89 -16.66 -0.01 1.00
N TRP A 90 -16.02 0.89 1.73
CA TRP A 90 -14.65 0.70 2.20
C TRP A 90 -14.66 0.15 3.62
N LEU A 91 -14.26 -1.11 3.75
CA LEU A 91 -14.22 -1.84 5.02
C LEU A 91 -12.78 -2.17 5.38
N SER A 92 -12.53 -2.37 6.68
CA SER A 92 -11.21 -2.74 7.16
C SER A 92 -11.28 -3.59 8.43
N ALA A 93 -10.29 -4.46 8.61
CA ALA A 93 -10.07 -5.20 9.85
C ALA A 93 -8.57 -5.30 10.14
N THR A 94 -8.19 -5.03 11.38
CA THR A 94 -6.79 -5.01 11.82
C THR A 94 -6.38 -6.40 12.30
N ILE A 95 -5.30 -6.94 11.71
CA ILE A 95 -4.73 -8.24 12.09
C ILE A 95 -3.58 -8.08 13.12
N HIS A 96 -2.82 -6.99 13.01
CA HIS A 96 -1.84 -6.57 14.02
C HIS A 96 -2.02 -5.08 14.32
N GLY A 97 -2.17 -4.70 15.58
CA GLY A 97 -2.46 -3.34 16.01
C GLY A 97 -3.00 -3.30 17.42
N VAL A 98 -3.87 -2.34 17.72
CA VAL A 98 -4.50 -2.19 19.04
C VAL A 98 -5.62 -3.21 19.25
N ASP A 99 -6.52 -3.32 18.27
CA ASP A 99 -7.67 -4.24 18.26
C ASP A 99 -8.14 -4.46 16.81
N THR A 100 -8.90 -5.52 16.57
CA THR A 100 -9.44 -5.88 15.24
C THR A 100 -10.21 -4.73 14.59
N HIS A 101 -10.95 -3.96 15.35
CA HIS A 101 -11.84 -2.90 14.85
C HIS A 101 -11.18 -1.49 14.91
N PHE A 102 -10.00 -1.35 15.48
CA PHE A 102 -9.25 -0.09 15.48
C PHE A 102 -8.40 0.00 14.21
N THR A 103 -9.01 0.50 13.15
CA THR A 103 -8.46 0.47 11.78
C THR A 103 -7.79 1.76 11.35
N ASN A 104 -7.92 2.87 12.10
CA ASN A 104 -7.20 4.13 11.89
C ASN A 104 -5.92 4.21 12.74
N ALA A 105 -5.17 5.32 12.63
CA ALA A 105 -4.04 5.60 13.50
C ALA A 105 -4.53 5.75 14.95
N TRP A 106 -3.69 5.42 15.91
CA TRP A 106 -4.08 5.39 17.32
C TRP A 106 -4.60 6.75 17.83
N ASN A 107 -4.04 7.86 17.36
CA ASN A 107 -4.47 9.22 17.72
C ASN A 107 -5.88 9.58 17.23
N TYR A 108 -6.46 8.78 16.34
CA TYR A 108 -7.85 8.92 15.91
C TYR A 108 -8.86 8.51 16.98
N TYR A 109 -8.43 7.73 17.98
CA TYR A 109 -9.29 7.10 18.98
C TYR A 109 -9.18 7.73 20.38
N ASN A 110 -8.62 8.92 20.50
CA ASN A 110 -8.47 9.66 21.77
C ASN A 110 -7.71 8.92 22.88
N PHE A 111 -6.74 8.07 22.51
CA PHE A 111 -5.81 7.52 23.48
C PHE A 111 -4.90 8.63 24.03
N GLU A 112 -4.58 8.60 25.33
CA GLU A 112 -3.67 9.56 25.96
C GLU A 112 -2.21 9.40 25.45
N SER A 113 -1.84 8.19 25.05
CA SER A 113 -0.55 7.84 24.47
C SER A 113 -0.70 6.70 23.48
N GLU A 114 0.33 6.46 22.68
CA GLU A 114 0.34 5.35 21.73
C GLU A 114 0.22 3.99 22.47
N PRO A 115 -0.83 3.21 22.21
CA PRO A 115 -1.02 1.91 22.86
C PRO A 115 -0.07 0.87 22.28
N THR A 116 0.12 -0.23 23.00
CA THR A 116 0.89 -1.38 22.51
C THR A 116 0.18 -2.02 21.31
N HIS A 117 0.92 -2.26 20.25
CA HIS A 117 0.45 -2.97 19.07
C HIS A 117 0.80 -4.46 19.18
N THR A 118 -0.19 -5.33 19.00
CA THR A 118 -0.06 -6.79 19.10
C THR A 118 -0.88 -7.50 18.03
N TRP A 119 -0.73 -8.83 17.94
CA TRP A 119 -1.66 -9.64 17.16
C TRP A 119 -3.06 -9.53 17.77
N THR A 120 -4.04 -9.19 16.94
CA THR A 120 -5.44 -9.07 17.37
C THR A 120 -6.12 -10.44 17.35
N ALA A 121 -7.36 -10.52 17.87
CA ALA A 121 -8.16 -11.75 17.78
C ALA A 121 -8.39 -12.21 16.33
N LEU A 122 -8.33 -11.33 15.35
CA LEU A 122 -8.43 -11.70 13.94
C LEU A 122 -7.22 -12.54 13.49
N ALA A 123 -6.04 -12.31 14.04
CA ALA A 123 -4.83 -13.07 13.69
C ALA A 123 -4.95 -14.56 14.00
N ASP A 124 -5.67 -14.90 15.08
CA ASP A 124 -5.91 -16.30 15.46
C ASP A 124 -6.92 -16.99 14.52
N LEU A 125 -7.74 -16.22 13.83
CA LEU A 125 -8.68 -16.68 12.80
C LEU A 125 -8.06 -16.69 11.39
N CYS A 126 -6.87 -16.11 11.24
CA CYS A 126 -6.13 -16.00 9.97
C CYS A 126 -4.71 -16.59 10.14
N PRO A 127 -4.56 -17.89 10.48
CA PRO A 127 -3.26 -18.47 10.83
C PRO A 127 -2.27 -18.49 9.66
N LYS A 128 -2.74 -18.66 8.41
CA LYS A 128 -1.88 -18.63 7.21
C LYS A 128 -1.35 -17.22 6.96
N THR A 129 -2.21 -16.21 7.10
CA THR A 129 -1.83 -14.80 7.00
C THR A 129 -0.83 -14.42 8.09
N LYS A 130 -1.09 -14.82 9.34
CA LYS A 130 -0.19 -14.59 10.47
C LYS A 130 1.18 -15.22 10.23
N ALA A 131 1.24 -16.48 9.82
CA ALA A 131 2.48 -17.19 9.54
C ALA A 131 3.28 -16.53 8.39
N TRP A 132 2.60 -16.06 7.35
CA TRP A 132 3.26 -15.30 6.29
C TRP A 132 3.81 -13.96 6.80
N LEU A 133 3.05 -13.22 7.59
CA LEU A 133 3.51 -11.97 8.19
C LEU A 133 4.70 -12.20 9.14
N GLU A 134 4.70 -13.26 9.95
CA GLU A 134 5.85 -13.62 10.81
C GLU A 134 7.13 -13.89 10.01
N SER A 135 7.02 -14.28 8.75
CA SER A 135 8.15 -14.45 7.82
C SER A 135 8.46 -13.21 6.97
N PHE A 136 7.59 -12.19 7.00
CA PHE A 136 7.75 -10.97 6.20
C PHE A 136 8.95 -10.15 6.72
N PRO A 137 9.77 -9.55 5.83
CA PRO A 137 11.01 -8.89 6.22
C PRO A 137 10.80 -7.53 6.92
N CYS A 138 10.19 -7.59 8.09
CA CYS A 138 9.85 -6.47 8.96
C CYS A 138 10.59 -6.60 10.29
N THR A 139 11.06 -5.51 10.86
CA THR A 139 11.69 -5.51 12.20
C THR A 139 10.65 -5.39 13.31
N SER A 140 9.54 -4.75 13.01
CA SER A 140 8.42 -4.55 13.92
C SER A 140 7.17 -4.21 13.12
N TYR A 141 6.01 -4.58 13.65
CA TYR A 141 4.72 -4.16 13.12
C TYR A 141 4.13 -3.06 14.00
N GLN A 142 3.68 -1.97 13.37
CA GLN A 142 2.75 -1.02 13.99
C GLN A 142 1.33 -1.45 13.72
N ARG A 143 0.93 -1.43 12.45
CA ARG A 143 -0.44 -1.72 12.05
C ARG A 143 -0.47 -2.49 10.73
N VAL A 144 -1.09 -3.67 10.78
CA VAL A 144 -1.36 -4.49 9.60
C VAL A 144 -2.87 -4.69 9.49
N ARG A 145 -3.43 -4.35 8.32
CA ARG A 145 -4.88 -4.35 8.10
C ARG A 145 -5.24 -4.99 6.78
N PHE A 146 -6.30 -5.76 6.79
CA PHE A 146 -7.08 -5.99 5.59
C PHE A 146 -7.89 -4.74 5.24
N MET A 147 -7.93 -4.44 3.95
CA MET A 147 -8.73 -3.38 3.35
C MET A 147 -9.61 -4.01 2.29
N CYS A 148 -10.92 -3.94 2.47
CA CYS A 148 -11.91 -4.42 1.51
C CYS A 148 -12.60 -3.23 0.85
N LEU A 149 -12.68 -3.24 -0.47
CA LEU A 149 -13.54 -2.33 -1.21
C LEU A 149 -14.63 -3.16 -1.91
N GLU A 150 -15.87 -3.00 -1.46
CA GLU A 150 -17.02 -3.74 -1.98
C GLU A 150 -17.28 -3.45 -3.47
N PRO A 151 -18.04 -4.30 -4.18
CA PRO A 151 -18.55 -3.98 -5.51
C PRO A 151 -19.28 -2.64 -5.55
N GLY A 152 -18.94 -1.79 -6.51
CA GLY A 152 -19.45 -0.42 -6.60
C GLY A 152 -18.88 0.56 -5.57
N GLY A 153 -17.93 0.10 -4.73
CA GLY A 153 -17.31 0.91 -3.70
C GLY A 153 -16.34 1.96 -4.25
N VAL A 154 -16.18 3.04 -3.49
CA VAL A 154 -15.30 4.16 -3.84
C VAL A 154 -14.51 4.58 -2.62
N ILE A 155 -13.17 4.66 -2.76
CA ILE A 155 -12.30 5.42 -1.87
C ILE A 155 -12.14 6.80 -2.50
N ALA A 156 -12.68 7.82 -1.83
CA ALA A 156 -12.71 9.19 -2.31
C ALA A 156 -11.30 9.75 -2.51
N LEU A 157 -11.18 10.80 -3.31
CA LEU A 157 -9.92 11.48 -3.59
C LEU A 157 -9.33 12.08 -2.32
N HIS A 158 -8.17 11.55 -1.89
CA HIS A 158 -7.45 12.00 -0.70
C HIS A 158 -5.95 11.80 -0.84
N ARG A 159 -5.21 12.26 0.14
CA ARG A 159 -3.81 11.89 0.41
C ARG A 159 -3.66 11.63 1.90
N ASP A 160 -2.83 10.68 2.28
CA ASP A 160 -2.63 10.31 3.68
C ASP A 160 -1.54 11.16 4.36
N ASN A 161 -0.53 11.59 3.60
CA ASN A 161 0.58 12.41 4.09
C ASN A 161 0.65 13.76 3.38
N ALA A 162 1.18 14.77 4.07
CA ALA A 162 1.46 16.08 3.45
C ALA A 162 2.70 16.04 2.56
N GLU A 163 3.68 15.22 2.90
CA GLU A 163 4.93 15.04 2.18
C GLU A 163 4.81 13.87 1.19
N ARG A 164 5.46 14.01 0.04
CA ARG A 164 5.58 12.95 -0.95
C ARG A 164 6.68 11.98 -0.56
N GLY A 165 6.51 10.74 -0.92
CA GLY A 165 7.48 9.67 -0.73
C GLY A 165 6.83 8.32 -0.57
N LEU A 166 7.58 7.28 -0.93
CA LEU A 166 7.16 5.91 -0.70
C LEU A 166 7.14 5.62 0.80
N ASP A 167 6.02 5.15 1.34
CA ASP A 167 5.86 4.93 2.77
C ASP A 167 5.19 3.59 3.10
N ALA A 168 3.90 3.44 2.79
CA ALA A 168 3.16 2.25 3.15
C ALA A 168 3.43 1.08 2.19
N ILE A 169 3.59 -0.12 2.73
CA ILE A 169 3.53 -1.33 1.92
C ILE A 169 2.07 -1.74 1.74
N ASN A 170 1.68 -1.84 0.48
CA ASN A 170 0.41 -2.38 0.05
C ASN A 170 0.59 -3.72 -0.64
N VAL A 171 -0.23 -4.69 -0.29
CA VAL A 171 -0.24 -6.04 -0.87
C VAL A 171 -1.58 -6.28 -1.54
N ALA A 172 -1.56 -6.59 -2.83
CA ALA A 172 -2.76 -6.97 -3.57
C ALA A 172 -3.07 -8.45 -3.30
N ILE A 173 -4.00 -8.72 -2.41
CA ILE A 173 -4.46 -10.09 -2.12
C ILE A 173 -5.33 -10.59 -3.28
N ASN A 174 -6.22 -9.74 -3.77
CA ASN A 174 -6.82 -9.87 -5.09
C ASN A 174 -6.88 -8.49 -5.77
N ASN A 175 -7.15 -8.48 -7.06
CA ASN A 175 -7.42 -7.26 -7.80
C ASN A 175 -8.43 -7.57 -8.92
N PRO A 176 -9.74 -7.46 -8.65
CA PRO A 176 -10.77 -7.75 -9.63
C PRO A 176 -10.63 -6.86 -10.88
N ALA A 177 -11.01 -7.39 -12.03
CA ALA A 177 -11.08 -6.59 -13.26
C ALA A 177 -12.02 -5.38 -13.05
N ASN A 178 -11.65 -4.22 -13.59
CA ASN A 178 -12.36 -2.94 -13.41
C ASN A 178 -12.31 -2.36 -11.98
N CYS A 179 -11.44 -2.88 -11.11
CA CYS A 179 -11.08 -2.18 -9.87
C CYS A 179 -9.76 -1.43 -10.08
N ASN A 180 -9.81 -0.11 -10.08
CA ASN A 180 -8.67 0.75 -10.44
C ASN A 180 -8.25 1.63 -9.28
N PHE A 181 -6.94 1.72 -9.08
CA PHE A 181 -6.29 2.64 -8.16
C PHE A 181 -5.65 3.77 -8.98
N TYR A 182 -6.23 4.95 -8.91
CA TYR A 182 -5.77 6.16 -9.60
C TYR A 182 -4.86 6.98 -8.69
N MET A 183 -3.78 7.52 -9.27
CA MET A 183 -2.81 8.34 -8.54
C MET A 183 -2.39 9.55 -9.36
N GLU A 184 -2.31 10.71 -8.69
CA GLU A 184 -1.86 11.98 -9.24
C GLU A 184 -0.47 11.84 -9.88
N ASP A 185 -0.28 12.42 -11.06
CA ASP A 185 0.95 12.42 -11.87
C ASP A 185 1.47 11.01 -12.24
N ALA A 186 0.70 9.96 -12.00
CA ALA A 186 1.15 8.59 -12.23
C ALA A 186 0.15 7.73 -13.00
N GLY A 187 -1.11 8.18 -13.11
CA GLY A 187 -2.15 7.42 -13.79
C GLY A 187 -2.70 6.30 -12.92
N THR A 188 -2.94 5.15 -13.51
CA THR A 188 -3.46 3.96 -12.81
C THR A 188 -2.31 3.08 -12.35
N ILE A 189 -2.30 2.71 -11.08
CA ILE A 189 -1.33 1.75 -10.53
C ILE A 189 -1.62 0.36 -11.09
N PRO A 190 -0.66 -0.31 -11.77
CA PRO A 190 -0.88 -1.59 -12.41
C PRO A 190 -0.77 -2.75 -11.40
N TRP A 191 -1.82 -2.97 -10.63
CA TRP A 191 -1.88 -4.05 -9.66
C TRP A 191 -2.07 -5.42 -10.30
N ARG A 192 -1.33 -6.40 -9.78
CA ARG A 192 -1.56 -7.85 -10.03
C ARG A 192 -1.70 -8.55 -8.69
N VAL A 193 -2.45 -9.65 -8.66
CA VAL A 193 -2.57 -10.52 -7.49
C VAL A 193 -1.18 -10.95 -7.02
N GLY A 194 -0.91 -10.80 -5.72
CA GLY A 194 0.39 -11.07 -5.11
C GLY A 194 1.41 -9.94 -5.22
N ASP A 195 1.09 -8.80 -5.85
CA ASP A 195 1.99 -7.65 -5.85
C ASP A 195 2.16 -7.08 -4.45
N VAL A 196 3.40 -6.90 -4.03
CA VAL A 196 3.81 -6.13 -2.86
C VAL A 196 4.40 -4.82 -3.36
N ARG A 197 3.84 -3.68 -2.96
CA ARG A 197 4.30 -2.37 -3.42
C ARG A 197 4.45 -1.38 -2.28
N LEU A 198 5.56 -0.63 -2.32
CA LEU A 198 5.66 0.67 -1.66
C LEU A 198 4.87 1.68 -2.48
N ILE A 199 4.08 2.54 -1.82
CA ILE A 199 3.19 3.52 -2.46
C ILE A 199 3.48 4.92 -1.91
N ASP A 200 3.53 5.92 -2.81
CA ASP A 200 3.60 7.33 -2.42
C ASP A 200 2.21 7.85 -2.01
N ILE A 201 1.86 7.64 -0.75
CA ILE A 201 0.59 8.08 -0.17
C ILE A 201 0.49 9.60 0.09
N GLY A 202 1.55 10.35 -0.19
CA GLY A 202 1.55 11.82 -0.24
C GLY A 202 0.98 12.39 -1.54
N ARG A 203 0.79 11.54 -2.57
CA ARG A 203 0.06 11.91 -3.79
C ARG A 203 -1.44 11.80 -3.57
N TYR A 204 -2.21 12.67 -4.22
CA TYR A 204 -3.64 12.46 -4.30
C TYR A 204 -3.95 11.14 -5.02
N HIS A 205 -4.81 10.34 -4.41
CA HIS A 205 -5.21 9.06 -4.97
C HIS A 205 -6.67 8.74 -4.67
N ALA A 206 -7.24 7.85 -5.49
CA ALA A 206 -8.60 7.37 -5.35
C ALA A 206 -8.69 5.93 -5.85
N VAL A 207 -9.63 5.15 -5.32
CA VAL A 207 -9.88 3.79 -5.79
C VAL A 207 -11.35 3.63 -6.13
N VAL A 208 -11.63 3.03 -7.29
CA VAL A 208 -12.99 2.75 -7.73
C VAL A 208 -13.10 1.27 -8.08
N ASN A 209 -14.02 0.57 -7.46
CA ASN A 209 -14.31 -0.84 -7.74
C ASN A 209 -15.59 -0.96 -8.59
N ASN A 210 -15.45 -0.92 -9.91
CA ASN A 210 -16.54 -1.13 -10.86
C ASN A 210 -16.71 -2.61 -11.24
N SER A 211 -16.21 -3.54 -10.40
CA SER A 211 -16.38 -4.97 -10.59
C SER A 211 -17.54 -5.50 -9.73
N ASP A 212 -17.88 -6.75 -9.94
CA ASP A 212 -18.88 -7.51 -9.16
C ASP A 212 -18.28 -8.31 -7.98
N ALA A 213 -16.98 -8.14 -7.72
CA ALA A 213 -16.27 -8.82 -6.65
C ALA A 213 -15.60 -7.82 -5.68
N PRO A 214 -15.48 -8.16 -4.37
CA PRO A 214 -14.76 -7.32 -3.43
C PRO A 214 -13.26 -7.30 -3.75
N ARG A 215 -12.63 -6.13 -3.66
CA ARG A 215 -11.17 -5.98 -3.70
C ARG A 215 -10.60 -6.12 -2.31
N ILE A 216 -9.72 -7.08 -2.10
CA ILE A 216 -8.99 -7.28 -0.83
C ILE A 216 -7.53 -6.91 -1.02
N HIS A 217 -7.09 -5.91 -0.27
CA HIS A 217 -5.68 -5.55 -0.13
C HIS A 217 -5.26 -5.65 1.33
N MET A 218 -3.97 -5.67 1.59
CA MET A 218 -3.41 -5.54 2.92
C MET A 218 -2.48 -4.33 2.96
N ILE A 219 -2.58 -3.53 4.01
CA ILE A 219 -1.65 -2.43 4.26
C ILE A 219 -0.80 -2.77 5.47
N ILE A 220 0.52 -2.69 5.32
CA ILE A 220 1.50 -3.00 6.34
C ILE A 220 2.25 -1.72 6.70
N HIS A 221 2.16 -1.33 7.97
CA HIS A 221 2.99 -0.28 8.58
C HIS A 221 3.90 -0.92 9.62
N GLY A 222 5.17 -0.56 9.61
CA GLY A 222 6.16 -1.10 10.54
C GLY A 222 7.57 -0.62 10.26
N GLY A 223 8.53 -1.23 10.92
CA GLY A 223 9.95 -1.03 10.66
C GLY A 223 10.46 -2.02 9.61
N TRP A 224 11.30 -1.57 8.70
CA TRP A 224 11.81 -2.39 7.62
C TRP A 224 13.21 -2.94 7.97
N ASN A 225 13.46 -4.20 7.66
CA ASN A 225 14.78 -4.78 7.82
C ASN A 225 15.65 -4.55 6.56
N MET A 226 16.90 -4.98 6.60
CA MET A 226 17.85 -4.80 5.50
C MET A 226 17.39 -5.48 4.19
N GLU A 227 16.56 -6.51 4.26
CA GLU A 227 16.03 -7.18 3.07
C GLU A 227 15.08 -6.26 2.29
N ILE A 228 14.16 -5.55 2.96
CA ILE A 228 13.29 -4.55 2.31
C ILE A 228 14.13 -3.43 1.70
N LEU A 229 15.16 -2.95 2.41
CA LEU A 229 16.03 -1.88 1.90
C LEU A 229 16.76 -2.32 0.63
N LYS A 230 17.32 -3.53 0.62
CA LYS A 230 17.96 -4.10 -0.58
C LYS A 230 16.97 -4.25 -1.73
N GLN A 231 15.81 -4.84 -1.47
CA GLN A 231 14.79 -5.01 -2.49
C GLN A 231 14.29 -3.66 -3.06
N THR A 232 14.18 -2.63 -2.21
CA THR A 232 13.89 -1.27 -2.67
C THR A 232 14.94 -0.79 -3.67
N CYS A 233 16.22 -0.92 -3.34
CA CYS A 233 17.33 -0.52 -4.22
C CYS A 233 17.34 -1.33 -5.53
N GLU A 234 17.18 -2.65 -5.45
CA GLU A 234 17.17 -3.56 -6.61
C GLU A 234 16.00 -3.27 -7.55
N SER A 235 14.80 -3.13 -6.99
CA SER A 235 13.59 -2.83 -7.76
C SER A 235 13.70 -1.46 -8.44
N TYR A 236 14.29 -0.47 -7.74
CA TYR A 236 14.48 0.84 -8.34
C TYR A 236 15.58 0.84 -9.43
N ASP A 237 16.68 0.11 -9.25
CA ASP A 237 17.70 -0.09 -10.27
C ASP A 237 17.09 -0.69 -11.55
N GLU A 238 16.23 -1.70 -11.40
CA GLU A 238 15.57 -2.33 -12.53
C GLU A 238 14.60 -1.36 -13.24
N LEU A 239 13.76 -0.67 -12.47
CA LEU A 239 12.84 0.33 -12.97
C LEU A 239 13.58 1.46 -13.71
N SER A 240 14.61 2.02 -13.09
CA SER A 240 15.44 3.10 -13.64
C SER A 240 16.14 2.66 -14.94
N ARG A 241 16.65 1.44 -14.99
CA ARG A 241 17.26 0.88 -16.20
C ARG A 241 16.24 0.75 -17.33
N LEU A 242 15.05 0.25 -17.05
CA LEU A 242 13.99 0.10 -18.06
C LEU A 242 13.49 1.47 -18.57
N HIS A 243 13.50 2.48 -17.71
CA HIS A 243 12.96 3.81 -18.06
C HIS A 243 13.96 4.71 -18.77
N PHE A 244 15.26 4.66 -18.44
CA PHE A 244 16.28 5.59 -18.95
C PHE A 244 17.27 4.99 -19.95
N GLN A 245 17.15 3.69 -20.33
CA GLN A 245 18.00 3.06 -21.34
C GLN A 245 17.39 3.07 -22.76
N HIS A 246 16.36 3.88 -22.96
CA HIS A 246 15.76 4.15 -24.28
C HIS A 246 16.10 5.61 -24.72
#